data_187a8460a4df3d8963d8139675af8c68
#
_entry.id   187a8460a4df3d8963d8139675af8c68
#
_cell.length_a   1.000
_cell.length_b   1.000
_cell.length_c   1.000
_cell.angle_alpha   90.00
_cell.angle_beta   90.00
_cell.angle_gamma   90.00
#
_symmetry.space_group_name_H-M   'P 1'
#
loop_
_entity.id
_entity.type
_entity.pdbx_description
1 polymer ?
#
loop_
_entity_poly.entity_id
_entity_poly.type
_entity_poly.pdbx_seq_one_letter_code
_entity_poly.pdbx_strand_id
1 'polypeptide(L)'
;MRKVVLFALWALSLTCIDAQNVREELKHDLLKAGSNYYAYQGPTRALSPSPAGYKPFYISTYARHGSRYLIKASEYDYPYNVLQKANEAGKLSELGHRALKQLGYLREDAKDRYGDLTPLGAVQHQQIAQRMYDRFPEVFKGRSVIEARSTVVIRCILSMQNELLQLAKNNPKLIFNADASQHDMYYMNLQDSALYKQRYSEQTQQAYKDFCAKYEVHKPAMAKLFNDTAYYNREVNAFELNKSIFKIASSVQGTEMRDVFNLFDVYTEDELYNNWLQANAFWYLSFGHNPHNGGNQPFTQRNLLKRIIDDADNSILRPHPGATLRFGHETIILPLACLLDLNGYGREIHDMETLDTKGWINFEVFPMAANIQFVFYRRDKNDTDVLLKVLLNENEATLPIPTDMAPYYHYRDFREFYIKKLEKYAIERAAQGID
;
A
#
# COMPACT_ATOMS: atom_id res chain seq x y z
N MET A 1 53.38 -4.35 -39.74
CA MET A 1 52.71 -4.88 -38.53
C MET A 1 51.59 -3.89 -38.12
N ARG A 2 50.34 -4.21 -38.50
CA ARG A 2 49.18 -3.38 -38.20
C ARG A 2 48.61 -3.83 -36.85
N LYS A 3 48.56 -2.94 -35.85
CA LYS A 3 47.88 -3.18 -34.58
C LYS A 3 46.39 -2.98 -34.79
N VAL A 4 45.61 -4.06 -34.66
CA VAL A 4 44.15 -4.03 -34.58
C VAL A 4 43.75 -3.68 -33.16
N VAL A 5 43.10 -2.53 -32.96
CA VAL A 5 42.49 -2.12 -31.72
C VAL A 5 41.06 -2.63 -31.74
N LEU A 6 40.75 -3.64 -30.93
CA LEU A 6 39.36 -4.08 -30.67
C LEU A 6 38.73 -3.09 -29.71
N PHE A 7 37.75 -2.33 -30.21
CA PHE A 7 36.79 -1.62 -29.37
C PHE A 7 35.69 -2.61 -28.92
N ALA A 8 35.69 -2.95 -27.63
CA ALA A 8 34.57 -3.65 -27.05
C ALA A 8 33.42 -2.66 -26.87
N LEU A 9 32.39 -2.77 -27.70
CA LEU A 9 31.09 -2.11 -27.49
C LEU A 9 30.41 -2.81 -26.31
N TRP A 10 30.39 -2.17 -25.18
CA TRP A 10 29.45 -2.47 -24.12
C TRP A 10 28.06 -2.02 -24.61
N ALA A 11 27.23 -2.97 -25.01
CA ALA A 11 25.81 -2.74 -25.21
C ALA A 11 25.21 -2.49 -23.83
N LEU A 12 24.93 -1.24 -23.49
CA LEU A 12 23.94 -0.90 -22.48
C LEU A 12 22.61 -1.49 -22.99
N SER A 13 22.21 -2.61 -22.43
CA SER A 13 20.82 -3.04 -22.49
C SER A 13 20.03 -2.03 -21.65
N LEU A 14 19.53 -0.98 -22.30
CA LEU A 14 18.38 -0.24 -21.84
C LEU A 14 17.24 -1.28 -21.76
N THR A 15 17.01 -1.79 -20.58
CA THR A 15 15.72 -2.43 -20.28
C THR A 15 14.70 -1.32 -20.45
N CYS A 16 14.04 -1.28 -21.61
CA CYS A 16 12.75 -0.65 -21.73
C CYS A 16 11.91 -1.25 -20.60
N ILE A 17 11.59 -0.46 -19.58
CA ILE A 17 10.47 -0.75 -18.72
C ILE A 17 9.31 -0.67 -19.69
N ASP A 18 8.82 -1.82 -20.16
CA ASP A 18 7.57 -1.89 -20.90
C ASP A 18 6.56 -1.17 -20.02
N ALA A 19 5.97 -0.09 -20.58
CA ALA A 19 4.90 0.62 -19.89
C ALA A 19 3.83 -0.44 -19.60
N GLN A 20 3.70 -0.79 -18.30
CA GLN A 20 2.82 -1.85 -17.89
C GLN A 20 1.41 -1.51 -18.33
N ASN A 21 0.82 -2.32 -19.18
CA ASN A 21 -0.53 -2.08 -19.63
C ASN A 21 -1.49 -2.56 -18.56
N VAL A 22 -1.80 -1.67 -17.62
CA VAL A 22 -2.69 -1.96 -16.48
C VAL A 22 -4.05 -2.47 -16.96
N ARG A 23 -4.54 -2.01 -18.10
CA ARG A 23 -5.80 -2.50 -18.66
C ARG A 23 -5.73 -4.00 -18.98
N GLU A 24 -4.65 -4.48 -19.56
CA GLU A 24 -4.45 -5.91 -19.81
C GLU A 24 -4.21 -6.68 -18.49
N GLU A 25 -3.50 -6.09 -17.58
CA GLU A 25 -3.29 -6.69 -16.26
C GLU A 25 -4.60 -6.89 -15.47
N LEU A 26 -5.52 -5.90 -15.52
CA LEU A 26 -6.85 -6.03 -14.92
C LEU A 26 -7.74 -7.07 -15.60
N LYS A 27 -7.57 -7.31 -16.91
CA LYS A 27 -8.28 -8.41 -17.61
C LYS A 27 -7.83 -9.77 -17.11
N HIS A 28 -6.56 -9.92 -16.78
CA HIS A 28 -6.02 -11.18 -16.24
C HIS A 28 -6.34 -11.37 -14.75
N ASP A 29 -6.42 -10.28 -13.99
CA ASP A 29 -6.73 -10.31 -12.55
C ASP A 29 -7.64 -9.12 -12.18
N LEU A 30 -8.95 -9.33 -12.29
CA LEU A 30 -9.97 -8.33 -11.97
C LEU A 30 -9.91 -7.85 -10.52
N LEU A 31 -9.33 -8.63 -9.59
CA LEU A 31 -9.23 -8.28 -8.19
C LEU A 31 -8.35 -7.04 -7.95
N LYS A 32 -7.40 -6.78 -8.87
CA LYS A 32 -6.55 -5.59 -8.85
C LYS A 32 -7.32 -4.28 -9.03
N ALA A 33 -8.49 -4.33 -9.71
CA ALA A 33 -9.41 -3.19 -9.79
C ALA A 33 -9.84 -2.71 -8.40
N GLY A 34 -9.79 -3.58 -7.39
CA GLY A 34 -10.04 -3.26 -5.99
C GLY A 34 -9.08 -2.28 -5.35
N SER A 35 -8.00 -1.85 -6.07
CA SER A 35 -7.10 -0.79 -5.59
C SER A 35 -6.51 -1.13 -4.21
N ASN A 36 -6.74 -0.29 -3.20
CA ASN A 36 -6.29 -0.50 -1.82
C ASN A 36 -6.98 -1.68 -1.09
N TYR A 37 -7.98 -2.30 -1.68
CA TYR A 37 -8.60 -3.55 -1.17
C TYR A 37 -7.98 -4.80 -1.79
N TYR A 38 -7.09 -4.66 -2.77
CA TYR A 38 -6.39 -5.81 -3.33
C TYR A 38 -5.71 -6.62 -2.23
N ALA A 39 -6.03 -7.90 -2.15
CA ALA A 39 -5.49 -8.79 -1.12
C ALA A 39 -4.06 -9.20 -1.50
N TYR A 40 -3.09 -8.94 -0.65
CA TYR A 40 -1.69 -9.29 -0.90
C TYR A 40 -1.50 -10.80 -1.08
N GLN A 41 -0.92 -11.18 -2.22
CA GLN A 41 -0.71 -12.58 -2.61
C GLN A 41 0.70 -13.11 -2.29
N GLY A 42 1.61 -12.22 -1.89
CA GLY A 42 3.02 -12.54 -1.69
C GLY A 42 3.93 -11.94 -2.76
N PRO A 43 5.24 -12.09 -2.60
CA PRO A 43 6.21 -11.56 -3.56
C PRO A 43 6.19 -12.32 -4.88
N THR A 44 6.49 -11.61 -5.95
CA THR A 44 6.48 -12.14 -7.33
C THR A 44 7.86 -12.51 -7.85
N ARG A 45 8.93 -12.11 -7.15
CA ARG A 45 10.33 -12.31 -7.56
C ARG A 45 11.18 -12.89 -6.43
N ALA A 46 12.18 -13.67 -6.79
CA ALA A 46 13.23 -14.08 -5.85
C ALA A 46 14.14 -12.89 -5.54
N LEU A 47 14.68 -12.87 -4.32
CA LEU A 47 15.64 -11.85 -3.91
C LEU A 47 17.04 -12.18 -4.45
N SER A 48 17.79 -11.14 -4.81
CA SER A 48 19.23 -11.25 -5.12
C SER A 48 20.00 -11.80 -3.90
N PRO A 49 20.99 -12.67 -4.12
CA PRO A 49 21.81 -13.20 -3.03
C PRO A 49 22.58 -12.10 -2.31
N SER A 50 22.89 -12.31 -1.03
CA SER A 50 23.73 -11.38 -0.26
C SER A 50 25.10 -11.22 -0.93
N PRO A 51 25.68 -10.01 -0.94
CA PRO A 51 27.04 -9.81 -1.41
C PRO A 51 28.03 -10.68 -0.64
N ALA A 52 29.14 -11.04 -1.29
CA ALA A 52 30.13 -11.94 -0.71
C ALA A 52 30.61 -11.47 0.69
N GLY A 53 30.49 -12.34 1.68
CA GLY A 53 30.84 -12.07 3.06
C GLY A 53 29.79 -11.32 3.88
N TYR A 54 28.81 -10.66 3.28
CA TYR A 54 27.74 -9.95 3.99
C TYR A 54 26.62 -10.89 4.43
N LYS A 55 26.09 -10.64 5.62
CA LYS A 55 24.94 -11.36 6.19
C LYS A 55 23.90 -10.38 6.71
N PRO A 56 22.60 -10.66 6.56
CA PRO A 56 21.57 -9.86 7.19
C PRO A 56 21.70 -9.94 8.72
N PHE A 57 21.55 -8.81 9.41
CA PHE A 57 21.68 -8.77 10.86
C PHE A 57 20.59 -7.96 11.57
N TYR A 58 19.90 -7.09 10.83
CA TYR A 58 18.80 -6.28 11.34
C TYR A 58 17.75 -6.05 10.27
N ILE A 59 16.47 -6.03 10.66
CA ILE A 59 15.35 -5.69 9.80
C ILE A 59 14.51 -4.61 10.48
N SER A 60 14.15 -3.57 9.72
CA SER A 60 13.19 -2.55 10.13
C SER A 60 12.02 -2.55 9.16
N THR A 61 10.77 -2.61 9.64
CA THR A 61 9.61 -2.66 8.76
C THR A 61 8.57 -1.61 9.12
N TYR A 62 7.73 -1.26 8.13
CA TYR A 62 6.41 -0.72 8.33
C TYR A 62 5.42 -1.49 7.48
N ALA A 63 4.40 -2.07 8.10
CA ALA A 63 3.38 -2.88 7.47
C ALA A 63 1.99 -2.27 7.63
N ARG A 64 1.15 -2.39 6.61
CA ARG A 64 -0.28 -2.14 6.68
C ARG A 64 -0.97 -3.32 7.35
N HIS A 65 -2.07 -3.09 8.08
CA HIS A 65 -2.94 -4.18 8.54
C HIS A 65 -3.36 -5.11 7.40
N GLY A 66 -3.66 -6.36 7.70
CA GLY A 66 -4.16 -7.36 6.75
C GLY A 66 -5.57 -7.05 6.23
N SER A 67 -6.09 -7.93 5.39
CA SER A 67 -7.46 -7.86 4.87
C SER A 67 -8.49 -7.69 6.00
N ARG A 68 -9.53 -6.87 5.75
CA ARG A 68 -10.51 -6.45 6.74
C ARG A 68 -11.89 -6.23 6.13
N TYR A 69 -12.92 -6.27 6.98
CA TYR A 69 -14.25 -5.79 6.62
C TYR A 69 -14.27 -4.28 6.39
N LEU A 70 -15.27 -3.77 5.67
CA LEU A 70 -15.50 -2.33 5.55
C LEU A 70 -15.78 -1.73 6.95
N ILE A 71 -15.51 -0.43 7.11
CA ILE A 71 -15.40 0.19 8.44
C ILE A 71 -16.76 0.53 9.05
N LYS A 72 -17.79 0.74 8.23
CA LYS A 72 -19.11 1.24 8.68
C LYS A 72 -20.24 0.35 8.18
N ALA A 73 -21.24 0.12 9.03
CA ALA A 73 -22.49 -0.54 8.65
C ALA A 73 -23.14 0.10 7.41
N SER A 74 -23.15 1.44 7.35
CA SER A 74 -23.75 2.19 6.23
C SER A 74 -23.13 1.89 4.87
N GLU A 75 -21.90 1.39 4.81
CA GLU A 75 -21.25 1.01 3.55
C GLU A 75 -21.89 -0.25 2.93
N TYR A 76 -22.46 -1.11 3.77
CA TYR A 76 -23.21 -2.30 3.36
C TYR A 76 -24.71 -2.01 3.25
N ASP A 77 -25.26 -1.26 4.20
CA ASP A 77 -26.70 -0.98 4.28
C ASP A 77 -27.21 -0.13 3.11
N TYR A 78 -26.44 0.88 2.70
CA TYR A 78 -26.89 1.81 1.67
C TYR A 78 -27.22 1.11 0.33
N PRO A 79 -26.29 0.38 -0.33
CA PRO A 79 -26.60 -0.25 -1.61
C PRO A 79 -27.64 -1.37 -1.46
N TYR A 80 -27.65 -2.10 -0.36
CA TYR A 80 -28.68 -3.09 -0.08
C TYR A 80 -30.06 -2.44 -0.03
N ASN A 81 -30.25 -1.36 0.73
CA ASN A 81 -31.54 -0.68 0.90
C ASN A 81 -32.04 -0.05 -0.41
N VAL A 82 -31.13 0.51 -1.23
CA VAL A 82 -31.50 1.04 -2.56
C VAL A 82 -32.06 -0.06 -3.46
N LEU A 83 -31.38 -1.21 -3.54
CA LEU A 83 -31.86 -2.33 -4.35
C LEU A 83 -33.09 -3.00 -3.73
N GLN A 84 -33.19 -3.11 -2.41
CA GLN A 84 -34.35 -3.66 -1.74
C GLN A 84 -35.62 -2.83 -2.03
N LYS A 85 -35.52 -1.49 -1.95
CA LYS A 85 -36.62 -0.58 -2.34
C LYS A 85 -37.05 -0.79 -3.79
N ALA A 86 -36.12 -0.94 -4.71
CA ALA A 86 -36.38 -1.20 -6.11
C ALA A 86 -37.03 -2.59 -6.32
N ASN A 87 -36.61 -3.60 -5.56
CA ASN A 87 -37.17 -4.94 -5.57
C ASN A 87 -38.64 -4.92 -5.14
N GLU A 88 -38.98 -4.24 -4.07
CA GLU A 88 -40.35 -4.07 -3.56
C GLU A 88 -41.24 -3.34 -4.58
N ALA A 89 -40.69 -2.44 -5.37
CA ALA A 89 -41.37 -1.74 -6.45
C ALA A 89 -41.43 -2.54 -7.77
N GLY A 90 -40.82 -3.75 -7.84
CA GLY A 90 -40.74 -4.56 -9.07
C GLY A 90 -39.88 -3.92 -10.16
N LYS A 91 -38.85 -3.16 -9.78
CA LYS A 91 -38.01 -2.34 -10.68
C LYS A 91 -36.59 -2.86 -10.88
N LEU A 92 -36.25 -4.06 -10.38
CA LEU A 92 -34.94 -4.68 -10.61
C LEU A 92 -34.91 -5.49 -11.92
N SER A 93 -33.75 -5.45 -12.58
CA SER A 93 -33.38 -6.41 -13.62
C SER A 93 -32.95 -7.74 -12.99
N GLU A 94 -32.71 -8.79 -13.81
CA GLU A 94 -32.10 -10.03 -13.32
C GLU A 94 -30.75 -9.79 -12.66
N LEU A 95 -29.91 -8.92 -13.24
CA LEU A 95 -28.62 -8.51 -12.65
C LEU A 95 -28.84 -7.83 -11.30
N GLY A 96 -29.83 -6.94 -11.20
CA GLY A 96 -30.20 -6.26 -9.95
C GLY A 96 -30.64 -7.25 -8.86
N HIS A 97 -31.44 -8.26 -9.20
CA HIS A 97 -31.82 -9.32 -8.26
C HIS A 97 -30.61 -10.14 -7.76
N ARG A 98 -29.67 -10.49 -8.66
CA ARG A 98 -28.44 -11.17 -8.27
C ARG A 98 -27.59 -10.29 -7.34
N ALA A 99 -27.40 -9.03 -7.69
CA ALA A 99 -26.65 -8.07 -6.87
C ALA A 99 -27.27 -7.88 -5.48
N LEU A 100 -28.61 -7.71 -5.40
CA LEU A 100 -29.33 -7.60 -4.12
C LEU A 100 -29.10 -8.83 -3.24
N LYS A 101 -29.19 -10.04 -3.81
CA LYS A 101 -28.95 -11.28 -3.09
C LYS A 101 -27.52 -11.35 -2.52
N GLN A 102 -26.52 -11.04 -3.33
CA GLN A 102 -25.11 -11.03 -2.90
C GLN A 102 -24.88 -9.98 -1.80
N LEU A 103 -25.38 -8.76 -1.99
CA LEU A 103 -25.29 -7.68 -0.99
C LEU A 103 -25.95 -8.07 0.33
N GLY A 104 -27.08 -8.79 0.30
CA GLY A 104 -27.73 -9.29 1.52
C GLY A 104 -26.85 -10.24 2.31
N TYR A 105 -26.20 -11.20 1.65
CA TYR A 105 -25.27 -12.12 2.30
C TYR A 105 -24.01 -11.42 2.83
N LEU A 106 -23.42 -10.53 2.03
CA LEU A 106 -22.21 -9.78 2.44
C LEU A 106 -22.48 -8.83 3.60
N ARG A 107 -23.67 -8.24 3.63
CA ARG A 107 -24.13 -7.39 4.74
C ARG A 107 -24.27 -8.20 6.04
N GLU A 108 -24.86 -9.39 5.98
CA GLU A 108 -25.05 -10.26 7.16
C GLU A 108 -23.69 -10.83 7.64
N ASP A 109 -22.81 -11.24 6.72
CA ASP A 109 -21.45 -11.68 7.08
C ASP A 109 -20.63 -10.60 7.77
N ALA A 110 -20.80 -9.32 7.37
CA ALA A 110 -20.08 -8.19 7.94
C ALA A 110 -20.70 -7.63 9.22
N LYS A 111 -21.89 -8.09 9.60
CA LYS A 111 -22.63 -7.57 10.76
C LYS A 111 -21.81 -7.71 12.04
N ASP A 112 -21.71 -6.58 12.78
CA ASP A 112 -20.95 -6.45 14.03
C ASP A 112 -19.44 -6.73 13.90
N ARG A 113 -18.91 -6.75 12.64
CA ARG A 113 -17.49 -6.97 12.32
C ARG A 113 -16.88 -5.80 11.54
N TYR A 114 -17.47 -4.63 11.62
CA TYR A 114 -17.05 -3.46 10.83
C TYR A 114 -15.64 -3.00 11.21
N GLY A 115 -14.75 -3.05 10.23
CA GLY A 115 -13.34 -2.69 10.38
C GLY A 115 -12.45 -3.75 11.02
N ASP A 116 -13.01 -4.93 11.35
CA ASP A 116 -12.25 -6.03 11.91
C ASP A 116 -11.33 -6.69 10.89
N LEU A 117 -10.21 -7.19 11.38
CA LEU A 117 -9.31 -8.04 10.61
C LEU A 117 -10.03 -9.34 10.22
N THR A 118 -9.95 -9.72 8.93
CA THR A 118 -10.51 -11.00 8.49
C THR A 118 -9.56 -12.16 8.80
N PRO A 119 -10.03 -13.43 8.75
CA PRO A 119 -9.15 -14.60 8.82
C PRO A 119 -8.04 -14.56 7.77
N LEU A 120 -8.35 -14.13 6.54
CA LEU A 120 -7.32 -13.94 5.50
C LEU A 120 -6.28 -12.89 5.91
N GLY A 121 -6.71 -11.78 6.53
CA GLY A 121 -5.80 -10.75 7.00
C GLY A 121 -4.81 -11.25 8.06
N ALA A 122 -5.26 -12.13 8.95
CA ALA A 122 -4.39 -12.80 9.92
C ALA A 122 -3.37 -13.73 9.22
N VAL A 123 -3.84 -14.55 8.27
CA VAL A 123 -2.98 -15.46 7.48
C VAL A 123 -1.94 -14.69 6.66
N GLN A 124 -2.29 -13.54 6.07
CA GLN A 124 -1.34 -12.70 5.34
C GLN A 124 -0.13 -12.32 6.20
N HIS A 125 -0.35 -11.89 7.44
CA HIS A 125 0.74 -11.52 8.36
C HIS A 125 1.54 -12.72 8.85
N GLN A 126 0.89 -13.86 9.10
CA GLN A 126 1.60 -15.12 9.41
C GLN A 126 2.53 -15.52 8.26
N GLN A 127 2.07 -15.41 7.02
CA GLN A 127 2.86 -15.73 5.83
C GLN A 127 4.02 -14.77 5.60
N ILE A 128 3.84 -13.46 5.83
CA ILE A 128 4.90 -12.45 5.76
C ILE A 128 5.99 -12.78 6.80
N ALA A 129 5.60 -13.06 8.05
CA ALA A 129 6.53 -13.44 9.10
C ALA A 129 7.30 -14.73 8.77
N GLN A 130 6.60 -15.74 8.22
CA GLN A 130 7.24 -16.99 7.81
C GLN A 130 8.29 -16.74 6.73
N ARG A 131 7.94 -16.01 5.66
CA ARG A 131 8.89 -15.70 4.59
C ARG A 131 10.05 -14.81 5.05
N MET A 132 9.80 -13.86 5.96
CA MET A 132 10.84 -13.03 6.56
C MET A 132 11.84 -13.90 7.36
N TYR A 133 11.33 -14.83 8.15
CA TYR A 133 12.15 -15.78 8.91
C TYR A 133 13.00 -16.68 7.99
N ASP A 134 12.39 -17.24 6.95
CA ASP A 134 13.04 -18.15 6.01
C ASP A 134 14.13 -17.46 5.17
N ARG A 135 13.90 -16.20 4.79
CA ARG A 135 14.82 -15.40 3.96
C ARG A 135 15.99 -14.80 4.73
N PHE A 136 15.78 -14.50 6.01
CA PHE A 136 16.74 -13.78 6.84
C PHE A 136 16.97 -14.48 8.19
N PRO A 137 17.31 -15.78 8.22
CA PRO A 137 17.37 -16.56 9.45
C PRO A 137 18.41 -16.05 10.45
N GLU A 138 19.45 -15.36 9.99
CA GLU A 138 20.48 -14.79 10.86
C GLU A 138 19.93 -13.70 11.79
N VAL A 139 18.92 -12.94 11.33
CA VAL A 139 18.29 -11.88 12.11
C VAL A 139 17.49 -12.46 13.28
N PHE A 140 16.90 -13.64 13.11
CA PHE A 140 16.02 -14.29 14.09
C PHE A 140 16.71 -15.41 14.87
N LYS A 141 18.04 -15.46 14.87
CA LYS A 141 18.81 -16.53 15.53
C LYS A 141 18.86 -16.35 17.04
N GLY A 142 18.64 -17.44 17.78
CA GLY A 142 18.82 -17.49 19.24
C GLY A 142 17.84 -16.56 19.98
N ARG A 143 18.35 -15.70 20.84
CA ARG A 143 17.56 -14.76 21.68
C ARG A 143 17.50 -13.35 21.07
N SER A 144 17.37 -13.24 19.75
CA SER A 144 17.21 -11.95 19.11
C SER A 144 15.98 -11.20 19.65
N VAL A 145 16.10 -9.87 19.72
CA VAL A 145 15.04 -9.00 20.24
C VAL A 145 14.17 -8.51 19.09
N ILE A 146 12.86 -8.65 19.24
CA ILE A 146 11.85 -8.14 18.28
C ILE A 146 11.11 -6.99 18.96
N GLU A 147 11.42 -5.78 18.55
CA GLU A 147 10.67 -4.58 18.90
C GLU A 147 9.47 -4.46 17.98
N ALA A 148 8.26 -4.42 18.50
CA ALA A 148 7.05 -4.30 17.70
C ALA A 148 6.18 -3.14 18.16
N ARG A 149 5.70 -2.33 17.23
CA ARG A 149 4.83 -1.18 17.50
C ARG A 149 3.65 -1.20 16.55
N SER A 150 2.47 -0.92 17.09
CA SER A 150 1.24 -0.80 16.30
C SER A 150 0.58 0.57 16.53
N THR A 151 -0.18 1.03 15.55
CA THR A 151 -1.19 2.05 15.84
C THR A 151 -2.22 1.48 16.81
N VAL A 152 -2.95 2.36 17.52
CA VAL A 152 -3.95 1.97 18.54
C VAL A 152 -5.24 1.38 17.94
N VAL A 153 -5.22 1.00 16.69
CA VAL A 153 -6.37 0.43 15.96
C VAL A 153 -6.33 -1.09 16.04
N ILE A 154 -7.42 -1.72 16.50
CA ILE A 154 -7.50 -3.16 16.81
C ILE A 154 -6.96 -4.05 15.68
N ARG A 155 -7.38 -3.82 14.42
CA ARG A 155 -6.90 -4.63 13.29
C ARG A 155 -5.38 -4.54 13.06
N CYS A 156 -4.76 -3.39 13.39
CA CYS A 156 -3.30 -3.24 13.29
C CYS A 156 -2.60 -4.01 14.43
N ILE A 157 -3.15 -3.95 15.66
CA ILE A 157 -2.69 -4.72 16.81
C ILE A 157 -2.79 -6.22 16.53
N LEU A 158 -3.92 -6.68 15.98
CA LEU A 158 -4.10 -8.09 15.62
C LEU A 158 -3.19 -8.52 14.47
N SER A 159 -2.90 -7.65 13.49
CA SER A 159 -1.92 -7.92 12.43
C SER A 159 -0.52 -8.10 13.03
N MET A 160 -0.10 -7.19 13.91
CA MET A 160 1.15 -7.31 14.68
C MET A 160 1.19 -8.64 15.45
N GLN A 161 0.13 -8.96 16.19
CA GLN A 161 0.08 -10.18 16.99
C GLN A 161 0.23 -11.46 16.16
N ASN A 162 -0.42 -11.53 14.99
CA ASN A 162 -0.31 -12.69 14.09
C ASN A 162 1.12 -12.87 13.56
N GLU A 163 1.81 -11.78 13.23
CA GLU A 163 3.21 -11.84 12.78
C GLU A 163 4.14 -12.29 13.92
N LEU A 164 3.97 -11.75 15.13
CA LEU A 164 4.76 -12.14 16.30
C LEU A 164 4.52 -13.58 16.72
N LEU A 165 3.28 -14.08 16.68
CA LEU A 165 2.96 -15.48 16.97
C LEU A 165 3.63 -16.43 15.97
N GLN A 166 3.68 -16.08 14.69
CA GLN A 166 4.38 -16.89 13.69
C GLN A 166 5.89 -16.90 13.92
N LEU A 167 6.49 -15.74 14.24
CA LEU A 167 7.91 -15.68 14.59
C LEU A 167 8.22 -16.49 15.87
N ALA A 168 7.37 -16.42 16.89
CA ALA A 168 7.51 -17.20 18.13
C ALA A 168 7.41 -18.72 17.88
N LYS A 169 6.51 -19.14 16.96
CA LYS A 169 6.40 -20.53 16.53
C LYS A 169 7.70 -21.01 15.85
N ASN A 170 8.31 -20.17 15.02
CA ASN A 170 9.54 -20.51 14.30
C ASN A 170 10.77 -20.54 15.24
N ASN A 171 10.83 -19.59 16.19
CA ASN A 171 11.89 -19.57 17.21
C ASN A 171 11.34 -19.12 18.58
N PRO A 172 11.02 -20.05 19.48
CA PRO A 172 10.49 -19.73 20.82
C PRO A 172 11.50 -19.07 21.77
N LYS A 173 12.75 -18.86 21.35
CA LYS A 173 13.79 -18.17 22.13
C LYS A 173 13.82 -16.67 21.86
N LEU A 174 13.06 -16.17 20.86
CA LEU A 174 12.96 -14.74 20.57
C LEU A 174 12.39 -13.98 21.77
N ILE A 175 12.87 -12.76 21.95
CA ILE A 175 12.37 -11.84 22.99
C ILE A 175 11.53 -10.79 22.31
N PHE A 176 10.27 -10.67 22.72
CA PHE A 176 9.30 -9.74 22.10
C PHE A 176 9.00 -8.57 23.06
N ASN A 177 9.16 -7.35 22.56
CA ASN A 177 8.76 -6.10 23.19
C ASN A 177 7.70 -5.43 22.31
N ALA A 178 6.42 -5.76 22.56
CA ALA A 178 5.30 -5.28 21.75
C ALA A 178 4.52 -4.17 22.49
N ASP A 179 4.16 -3.10 21.79
CA ASP A 179 3.35 -2.01 22.31
C ASP A 179 2.43 -1.41 21.23
N ALA A 180 1.32 -0.81 21.68
CA ALA A 180 0.39 -0.01 20.88
C ALA A 180 -0.06 1.19 21.73
N SER A 181 0.63 2.32 21.60
CA SER A 181 0.48 3.47 22.47
C SER A 181 0.19 4.76 21.69
N GLN A 182 -0.65 5.64 22.27
CA GLN A 182 -0.83 7.01 21.78
C GLN A 182 0.48 7.79 21.77
N HIS A 183 1.43 7.45 22.66
CA HIS A 183 2.76 8.05 22.71
C HIS A 183 3.50 7.93 21.37
N ASP A 184 3.32 6.81 20.65
CA ASP A 184 4.02 6.55 19.40
C ASP A 184 3.31 7.13 18.16
N MET A 185 2.09 7.67 18.30
CA MET A 185 1.31 8.16 17.16
C MET A 185 1.95 9.35 16.44
N TYR A 186 2.84 10.11 17.08
CA TYR A 186 3.54 11.21 16.45
C TYR A 186 4.43 10.80 15.26
N TYR A 187 4.85 9.52 15.21
CA TYR A 187 5.57 8.95 14.07
C TYR A 187 4.83 7.80 13.39
N MET A 188 4.04 7.02 14.14
CA MET A 188 3.29 5.87 13.58
C MET A 188 2.11 6.31 12.72
N ASN A 189 1.48 7.45 13.02
CA ASN A 189 0.32 7.98 12.32
C ASN A 189 0.21 9.50 12.53
N LEU A 190 1.24 10.23 12.10
CA LEU A 190 1.29 11.70 12.25
C LEU A 190 0.09 12.38 11.60
N GLN A 191 -0.60 13.20 12.38
CA GLN A 191 -1.64 14.10 11.91
C GLN A 191 -1.05 15.50 11.70
N ASP A 192 -0.84 15.88 10.44
CA ASP A 192 -0.32 17.19 10.06
C ASP A 192 -1.45 18.06 9.51
N SER A 193 -1.86 19.07 10.27
CA SER A 193 -3.01 19.92 9.93
C SER A 193 -2.79 20.76 8.68
N ALA A 194 -1.56 21.19 8.41
CA ALA A 194 -1.22 22.00 7.23
C ALA A 194 -1.29 21.14 5.96
N LEU A 195 -0.66 19.96 5.97
CA LEU A 195 -0.73 19.01 4.86
C LEU A 195 -2.15 18.47 4.66
N TYR A 196 -2.91 18.27 5.74
CA TYR A 196 -4.32 17.92 5.64
C TYR A 196 -5.14 18.97 4.90
N LYS A 197 -4.96 20.27 5.23
CA LYS A 197 -5.64 21.36 4.53
C LYS A 197 -5.29 21.40 3.04
N GLN A 198 -4.03 21.21 2.69
CA GLN A 198 -3.60 21.13 1.28
C GLN A 198 -4.25 19.97 0.53
N ARG A 199 -4.28 18.79 1.14
CA ARG A 199 -4.92 17.60 0.55
C ARG A 199 -6.40 17.81 0.22
N TYR A 200 -7.11 18.53 1.08
CA TYR A 200 -8.54 18.80 0.93
C TYR A 200 -8.85 20.23 0.45
N SER A 201 -7.88 20.90 -0.16
CA SER A 201 -8.08 22.21 -0.78
C SER A 201 -9.09 22.14 -1.93
N GLU A 202 -9.75 23.26 -2.23
CA GLU A 202 -10.66 23.36 -3.38
C GLU A 202 -9.98 22.96 -4.69
N GLN A 203 -8.70 23.35 -4.87
CA GLN A 203 -7.91 22.99 -6.04
C GLN A 203 -7.76 21.48 -6.18
N THR A 204 -7.45 20.76 -5.10
CA THR A 204 -7.30 19.29 -5.12
C THR A 204 -8.63 18.62 -5.40
N GLN A 205 -9.70 19.09 -4.77
CA GLN A 205 -11.05 18.55 -4.96
C GLN A 205 -11.57 18.79 -6.39
N GLN A 206 -11.32 19.97 -6.94
CA GLN A 206 -11.73 20.29 -8.31
C GLN A 206 -10.96 19.45 -9.33
N ALA A 207 -9.64 19.30 -9.17
CA ALA A 207 -8.84 18.45 -10.04
C ALA A 207 -9.35 16.99 -10.06
N TYR A 208 -9.71 16.44 -8.89
CA TYR A 208 -10.31 15.12 -8.82
C TYR A 208 -11.67 15.03 -9.49
N LYS A 209 -12.54 16.04 -9.26
CA LYS A 209 -13.87 16.10 -9.89
C LYS A 209 -13.79 16.16 -11.41
N ASP A 210 -12.89 16.99 -11.95
CA ASP A 210 -12.67 17.14 -13.39
C ASP A 210 -12.14 15.85 -14.01
N PHE A 211 -11.23 15.16 -13.32
CA PHE A 211 -10.74 13.84 -13.73
C PHE A 211 -11.88 12.81 -13.78
N CYS A 212 -12.67 12.69 -12.70
CA CYS A 212 -13.80 11.75 -12.65
C CYS A 212 -14.85 12.02 -13.73
N ALA A 213 -15.06 13.28 -14.11
CA ALA A 213 -16.03 13.63 -15.15
C ALA A 213 -15.64 13.08 -16.54
N LYS A 214 -14.34 12.92 -16.81
CA LYS A 214 -13.85 12.32 -18.06
C LYS A 214 -14.08 10.80 -18.12
N TYR A 215 -14.10 10.14 -16.98
CA TYR A 215 -14.17 8.68 -16.83
C TYR A 215 -15.48 8.26 -16.13
N GLU A 216 -16.60 8.91 -16.50
CA GLU A 216 -17.90 8.63 -15.88
C GLU A 216 -18.32 7.16 -16.10
N VAL A 217 -18.58 6.45 -15.01
CA VAL A 217 -18.94 5.03 -14.98
C VAL A 217 -20.32 4.81 -14.37
N HIS A 218 -20.67 5.62 -13.40
CA HIS A 218 -21.76 5.33 -12.49
C HIS A 218 -23.13 5.23 -13.15
N LYS A 219 -23.46 6.09 -14.12
CA LYS A 219 -24.78 6.06 -14.77
C LYS A 219 -25.02 4.80 -15.59
N PRO A 220 -24.12 4.43 -16.57
CA PRO A 220 -24.35 3.23 -17.36
C PRO A 220 -24.21 1.95 -16.52
N ALA A 221 -23.25 1.87 -15.58
CA ALA A 221 -23.04 0.69 -14.75
C ALA A 221 -24.26 0.40 -13.86
N MET A 222 -24.78 1.42 -13.18
CA MET A 222 -25.89 1.23 -12.26
C MET A 222 -27.24 1.07 -12.95
N ALA A 223 -27.45 1.68 -14.12
CA ALA A 223 -28.69 1.53 -14.87
C ALA A 223 -29.01 0.05 -15.21
N LYS A 224 -27.98 -0.78 -15.42
CA LYS A 224 -28.15 -2.23 -15.71
C LYS A 224 -28.84 -3.02 -14.60
N LEU A 225 -28.83 -2.51 -13.37
CA LEU A 225 -29.48 -3.14 -12.22
C LEU A 225 -31.01 -2.96 -12.22
N PHE A 226 -31.53 -2.07 -13.05
CA PHE A 226 -32.97 -1.70 -13.07
C PHE A 226 -33.61 -2.04 -14.41
N ASN A 227 -34.89 -2.41 -14.37
CA ASN A 227 -35.70 -2.69 -15.55
C ASN A 227 -36.54 -1.49 -16.00
N ASP A 228 -36.50 -0.35 -15.28
CA ASP A 228 -37.25 0.86 -15.51
C ASP A 228 -36.35 2.09 -15.41
N THR A 229 -36.02 2.68 -16.58
CA THR A 229 -35.15 3.85 -16.67
C THR A 229 -35.77 5.10 -16.00
N ALA A 230 -37.10 5.26 -16.03
CA ALA A 230 -37.76 6.40 -15.39
C ALA A 230 -37.66 6.29 -13.85
N TYR A 231 -37.86 5.09 -13.32
CA TYR A 231 -37.64 4.83 -11.91
C TYR A 231 -36.20 5.11 -11.51
N TYR A 232 -35.24 4.54 -12.25
CA TYR A 232 -33.82 4.72 -12.00
C TYR A 232 -33.40 6.20 -11.96
N ASN A 233 -33.76 6.96 -12.97
CA ASN A 233 -33.42 8.39 -13.06
C ASN A 233 -34.02 9.25 -11.94
N ARG A 234 -35.18 8.86 -11.39
CA ARG A 234 -35.88 9.62 -10.35
C ARG A 234 -35.49 9.24 -8.95
N GLU A 235 -35.29 7.95 -8.69
CA GLU A 235 -35.18 7.40 -7.33
C GLU A 235 -33.73 7.03 -6.91
N VAL A 236 -32.79 6.93 -7.88
CA VAL A 236 -31.45 6.37 -7.59
C VAL A 236 -30.38 7.43 -7.76
N ASN A 237 -29.60 7.63 -6.70
CA ASN A 237 -28.33 8.32 -6.81
C ASN A 237 -27.27 7.36 -7.38
N ALA A 238 -27.07 7.40 -8.69
CA ALA A 238 -26.17 6.49 -9.40
C ALA A 238 -24.72 6.57 -8.91
N PHE A 239 -24.24 7.77 -8.56
CA PHE A 239 -22.88 7.99 -8.09
C PHE A 239 -22.62 7.28 -6.74
N GLU A 240 -23.49 7.52 -5.75
CA GLU A 240 -23.33 6.90 -4.43
C GLU A 240 -23.60 5.38 -4.47
N LEU A 241 -24.52 4.92 -5.33
CA LEU A 241 -24.75 3.48 -5.52
C LEU A 241 -23.52 2.79 -6.13
N ASN A 242 -22.96 3.36 -7.21
CA ASN A 242 -21.74 2.84 -7.84
C ASN A 242 -20.57 2.78 -6.84
N LYS A 243 -20.31 3.89 -6.14
CA LYS A 243 -19.24 3.99 -5.14
C LYS A 243 -19.38 2.92 -4.06
N SER A 244 -20.59 2.66 -3.59
CA SER A 244 -20.86 1.69 -2.53
C SER A 244 -20.75 0.25 -3.03
N ILE A 245 -21.33 -0.08 -4.18
CA ILE A 245 -21.25 -1.41 -4.79
C ILE A 245 -19.80 -1.74 -5.17
N PHE A 246 -19.08 -0.82 -5.83
CA PHE A 246 -17.69 -1.02 -6.21
C PHE A 246 -16.79 -1.22 -4.99
N LYS A 247 -17.03 -0.49 -3.89
CA LYS A 247 -16.29 -0.65 -2.65
C LYS A 247 -16.51 -2.03 -1.99
N ILE A 248 -17.74 -2.51 -1.97
CA ILE A 248 -18.05 -3.86 -1.48
C ILE A 248 -17.41 -4.89 -2.42
N ALA A 249 -17.60 -4.80 -3.73
CA ALA A 249 -17.00 -5.67 -4.73
C ALA A 249 -15.48 -5.79 -4.55
N SER A 250 -14.82 -4.64 -4.33
CA SER A 250 -13.37 -4.58 -4.07
C SER A 250 -12.98 -5.29 -2.77
N SER A 251 -13.82 -5.25 -1.73
CA SER A 251 -13.50 -5.79 -0.41
C SER A 251 -13.78 -7.29 -0.26
N VAL A 252 -14.62 -7.88 -1.10
CA VAL A 252 -15.03 -9.30 -1.02
C VAL A 252 -13.82 -10.24 -1.02
N GLN A 253 -12.82 -9.95 -1.85
CA GLN A 253 -11.58 -10.74 -1.94
C GLN A 253 -10.82 -10.88 -0.61
N GLY A 254 -11.03 -9.96 0.32
CA GLY A 254 -10.46 -9.98 1.65
C GLY A 254 -11.26 -10.79 2.69
N THR A 255 -12.42 -11.32 2.33
CA THR A 255 -13.35 -12.03 3.23
C THR A 255 -13.42 -13.53 2.92
N GLU A 256 -14.11 -14.27 3.77
CA GLU A 256 -14.40 -15.71 3.52
C GLU A 256 -15.39 -15.91 2.38
N MET A 257 -16.06 -14.85 1.90
CA MET A 257 -16.99 -14.89 0.78
C MET A 257 -16.31 -14.77 -0.60
N ARG A 258 -14.97 -14.62 -0.66
CA ARG A 258 -14.19 -14.39 -1.89
C ARG A 258 -14.40 -15.45 -2.98
N ASP A 259 -14.61 -16.71 -2.58
CA ASP A 259 -14.79 -17.82 -3.51
C ASP A 259 -16.28 -18.09 -3.84
N VAL A 260 -17.19 -17.33 -3.23
CA VAL A 260 -18.63 -17.49 -3.35
C VAL A 260 -19.27 -16.37 -4.16
N PHE A 261 -18.82 -15.14 -3.96
CA PHE A 261 -19.44 -13.95 -4.57
C PHE A 261 -18.44 -13.14 -5.38
N ASN A 262 -18.92 -12.65 -6.53
CA ASN A 262 -18.19 -11.73 -7.40
C ASN A 262 -19.12 -10.60 -7.84
N LEU A 263 -19.08 -9.47 -7.15
CA LEU A 263 -19.83 -8.28 -7.53
C LEU A 263 -19.17 -7.47 -8.67
N PHE A 264 -17.97 -7.84 -9.13
CA PHE A 264 -17.37 -7.21 -10.31
C PHE A 264 -18.12 -7.58 -11.60
N ASP A 265 -18.94 -8.64 -11.61
CA ASP A 265 -19.81 -9.00 -12.74
C ASP A 265 -20.93 -7.98 -13.04
N VAL A 266 -21.15 -7.01 -12.14
CA VAL A 266 -22.01 -5.83 -12.41
C VAL A 266 -21.39 -4.92 -13.47
N TYR A 267 -20.07 -4.96 -13.64
CA TYR A 267 -19.30 -4.05 -14.47
C TYR A 267 -18.78 -4.72 -15.74
N THR A 268 -18.63 -3.94 -16.81
CA THR A 268 -17.80 -4.31 -17.95
C THR A 268 -16.32 -4.12 -17.62
N GLU A 269 -15.40 -4.67 -18.42
CA GLU A 269 -13.96 -4.45 -18.26
C GLU A 269 -13.60 -2.95 -18.30
N ASP A 270 -14.19 -2.19 -19.22
CA ASP A 270 -13.97 -0.74 -19.32
C ASP A 270 -14.50 0.02 -18.10
N GLU A 271 -15.64 -0.37 -17.56
CA GLU A 271 -16.18 0.22 -16.34
C GLU A 271 -15.31 -0.11 -15.11
N LEU A 272 -14.75 -1.31 -15.02
CA LEU A 272 -13.81 -1.68 -13.96
C LEU A 272 -12.50 -0.88 -14.07
N TYR A 273 -11.96 -0.77 -15.27
CA TYR A 273 -10.76 0.02 -15.51
C TYR A 273 -10.96 1.50 -15.15
N ASN A 274 -12.08 2.10 -15.57
CA ASN A 274 -12.39 3.49 -15.28
C ASN A 274 -12.66 3.73 -13.77
N ASN A 275 -13.29 2.81 -13.06
CA ASN A 275 -13.41 2.88 -11.60
C ASN A 275 -12.04 2.82 -10.93
N TRP A 276 -11.16 1.92 -11.41
CA TRP A 276 -9.79 1.82 -10.91
C TRP A 276 -8.99 3.10 -11.19
N LEU A 277 -9.08 3.68 -12.41
CA LEU A 277 -8.41 4.95 -12.76
C LEU A 277 -8.80 6.08 -11.79
N GLN A 278 -10.08 6.21 -11.49
CA GLN A 278 -10.55 7.20 -10.51
C GLN A 278 -9.97 6.94 -9.12
N ALA A 279 -9.94 5.68 -8.68
CA ALA A 279 -9.32 5.30 -7.41
C ALA A 279 -7.82 5.59 -7.41
N ASN A 280 -7.11 5.28 -8.50
CA ASN A 280 -5.68 5.55 -8.65
C ASN A 280 -5.38 7.06 -8.56
N ALA A 281 -6.12 7.88 -9.29
CA ALA A 281 -6.02 9.33 -9.26
C ALA A 281 -6.35 9.91 -7.87
N PHE A 282 -7.37 9.39 -7.18
CA PHE A 282 -7.69 9.79 -5.81
C PHE A 282 -6.51 9.60 -4.86
N TRP A 283 -5.85 8.44 -4.92
CA TRP A 283 -4.72 8.15 -4.05
C TRP A 283 -3.49 8.98 -4.40
N TYR A 284 -3.24 9.22 -5.70
CA TYR A 284 -2.16 10.11 -6.13
C TYR A 284 -2.37 11.54 -5.65
N LEU A 285 -3.58 12.10 -5.87
CA LEU A 285 -3.96 13.45 -5.41
C LEU A 285 -3.90 13.57 -3.89
N SER A 286 -4.24 12.50 -3.16
CA SER A 286 -4.29 12.55 -1.70
C SER A 286 -2.93 12.44 -1.04
N PHE A 287 -1.98 11.67 -1.59
CA PHE A 287 -0.76 11.29 -0.87
C PHE A 287 0.51 11.31 -1.73
N GLY A 288 0.38 11.40 -3.05
CA GLY A 288 1.49 11.49 -3.98
C GLY A 288 2.13 12.88 -4.02
N HIS A 289 3.25 12.97 -4.71
CA HIS A 289 3.93 14.24 -5.01
C HIS A 289 3.28 14.87 -6.24
N ASN A 290 2.30 15.75 -6.06
CA ASN A 290 1.62 16.41 -7.17
C ASN A 290 1.35 17.89 -6.89
N PRO A 291 1.26 18.76 -7.96
CA PRO A 291 1.13 20.20 -7.81
C PRO A 291 -0.23 20.63 -7.21
N HIS A 292 -1.30 19.86 -7.41
CA HIS A 292 -2.63 20.22 -6.91
C HIS A 292 -2.74 20.14 -5.38
N ASN A 293 -1.97 19.26 -4.74
CA ASN A 293 -1.94 19.11 -3.28
C ASN A 293 -0.75 19.81 -2.62
N GLY A 294 -0.05 20.68 -3.35
CA GLY A 294 1.13 21.41 -2.87
C GLY A 294 2.44 20.61 -2.86
N GLY A 295 2.46 19.39 -3.42
CA GLY A 295 3.68 18.57 -3.60
C GLY A 295 4.26 17.94 -2.33
N ASN A 296 3.76 18.30 -1.15
CA ASN A 296 4.41 17.95 0.12
C ASN A 296 3.75 16.81 0.90
N GLN A 297 2.72 16.14 0.36
CA GLN A 297 2.01 15.07 1.06
C GLN A 297 2.90 13.91 1.52
N PRO A 298 3.97 13.50 0.77
CA PRO A 298 4.90 12.48 1.25
C PRO A 298 5.56 12.81 2.60
N PHE A 299 5.77 14.10 2.91
CA PHE A 299 6.37 14.52 4.18
C PHE A 299 5.45 14.35 5.40
N THR A 300 4.20 13.89 5.23
CA THR A 300 3.42 13.37 6.36
C THR A 300 4.16 12.22 7.06
N GLN A 301 5.12 11.55 6.38
CA GLN A 301 5.90 10.46 6.94
C GLN A 301 7.33 10.87 7.37
N ARG A 302 7.61 12.16 7.49
CA ARG A 302 8.93 12.67 7.91
C ARG A 302 9.39 12.12 9.27
N ASN A 303 8.48 12.08 10.25
CA ASN A 303 8.80 11.57 11.59
C ASN A 303 9.04 10.06 11.57
N LEU A 304 8.27 9.31 10.79
CA LEU A 304 8.46 7.87 10.65
C LEU A 304 9.80 7.55 9.99
N LEU A 305 10.13 8.23 8.89
CA LEU A 305 11.43 8.02 8.22
C LEU A 305 12.60 8.38 9.14
N LYS A 306 12.52 9.52 9.86
CA LYS A 306 13.53 9.89 10.86
C LYS A 306 13.66 8.80 11.93
N ARG A 307 12.54 8.28 12.45
CA ARG A 307 12.54 7.21 13.45
C ARG A 307 13.13 5.91 12.93
N ILE A 308 12.88 5.53 11.67
CA ILE A 308 13.48 4.35 11.03
C ILE A 308 15.01 4.50 10.97
N ILE A 309 15.51 5.69 10.61
CA ILE A 309 16.95 5.99 10.56
C ILE A 309 17.56 5.93 11.97
N ASP A 310 16.93 6.57 12.97
CA ASP A 310 17.44 6.59 14.35
C ASP A 310 17.48 5.18 14.97
N ASP A 311 16.45 4.38 14.73
CA ASP A 311 16.43 2.98 15.19
C ASP A 311 17.49 2.14 14.49
N ALA A 312 17.79 2.41 13.21
CA ALA A 312 18.88 1.75 12.49
C ALA A 312 20.25 2.16 13.05
N ASP A 313 20.50 3.46 13.26
CA ASP A 313 21.74 3.97 13.86
C ASP A 313 22.01 3.27 15.21
N ASN A 314 21.00 3.14 16.07
CA ASN A 314 21.10 2.45 17.35
C ASN A 314 21.29 0.93 17.22
N SER A 315 20.68 0.31 16.21
CA SER A 315 20.70 -1.15 16.01
C SER A 315 22.04 -1.62 15.42
N ILE A 316 22.66 -0.82 14.57
CA ILE A 316 23.99 -1.11 14.00
C ILE A 316 25.04 -1.29 15.10
N LEU A 317 24.93 -0.57 16.20
CA LEU A 317 25.85 -0.64 17.33
C LEU A 317 25.70 -1.91 18.18
N ARG A 318 24.62 -2.68 17.99
CA ARG A 318 24.32 -3.88 18.79
C ARG A 318 24.86 -5.14 18.10
N PRO A 319 25.37 -6.13 18.87
CA PRO A 319 25.84 -7.40 18.29
C PRO A 319 24.70 -8.23 17.67
N HIS A 320 23.50 -8.22 18.26
CA HIS A 320 22.32 -8.99 17.83
C HIS A 320 21.05 -8.15 17.96
N PRO A 321 20.84 -7.16 17.04
CA PRO A 321 19.73 -6.22 17.18
C PRO A 321 18.35 -6.82 16.89
N GLY A 322 18.26 -7.91 16.09
CA GLY A 322 17.00 -8.55 15.74
C GLY A 322 16.17 -7.72 14.73
N ALA A 323 14.92 -7.37 15.07
CA ALA A 323 14.06 -6.63 14.16
C ALA A 323 13.22 -5.57 14.89
N THR A 324 12.87 -4.50 14.16
CA THR A 324 11.87 -3.51 14.56
C THR A 324 10.70 -3.54 13.58
N LEU A 325 9.55 -4.01 14.04
CA LEU A 325 8.35 -4.21 13.24
C LEU A 325 7.29 -3.15 13.59
N ARG A 326 6.70 -2.49 12.58
CA ARG A 326 5.69 -1.45 12.77
C ARG A 326 4.45 -1.76 11.95
N PHE A 327 3.25 -1.53 12.55
CA PHE A 327 1.96 -1.91 11.95
C PHE A 327 0.99 -0.74 11.96
N GLY A 328 0.43 -0.45 10.79
CA GLY A 328 -0.49 0.67 10.62
C GLY A 328 -1.33 0.59 9.35
N HIS A 329 -1.27 1.63 8.50
CA HIS A 329 -2.27 1.88 7.47
C HIS A 329 -1.67 2.16 6.09
N GLU A 330 -2.50 2.02 5.04
CA GLU A 330 -2.20 2.43 3.67
C GLU A 330 -1.85 3.91 3.56
N THR A 331 -2.49 4.75 4.37
CA THR A 331 -2.23 6.20 4.44
C THR A 331 -0.85 6.56 4.98
N ILE A 332 -0.07 5.56 5.40
CA ILE A 332 1.32 5.68 5.83
C ILE A 332 2.26 5.02 4.82
N ILE A 333 1.93 3.78 4.37
CA ILE A 333 2.74 3.06 3.38
C ILE A 333 2.92 3.87 2.10
N LEU A 334 1.82 4.39 1.54
CA LEU A 334 1.87 5.12 0.28
C LEU A 334 2.72 6.38 0.36
N PRO A 335 2.47 7.34 1.27
CA PRO A 335 3.32 8.53 1.34
C PRO A 335 4.76 8.21 1.80
N LEU A 336 5.01 7.13 2.55
CA LEU A 336 6.38 6.69 2.85
C LEU A 336 7.10 6.19 1.59
N ALA A 337 6.44 5.38 0.75
CA ALA A 337 6.98 4.95 -0.54
C ALA A 337 7.28 6.14 -1.45
N CYS A 338 6.39 7.15 -1.49
CA CYS A 338 6.60 8.39 -2.23
C CYS A 338 7.74 9.25 -1.62
N LEU A 339 7.85 9.35 -0.29
CA LEU A 339 8.92 10.09 0.38
C LEU A 339 10.30 9.47 0.10
N LEU A 340 10.37 8.15 0.10
CA LEU A 340 11.56 7.36 -0.26
C LEU A 340 11.81 7.34 -1.77
N ASP A 341 10.85 7.73 -2.59
CA ASP A 341 10.87 7.57 -4.05
C ASP A 341 11.18 6.13 -4.47
N LEU A 342 10.60 5.16 -3.77
CA LEU A 342 10.75 3.75 -4.10
C LEU A 342 10.23 3.50 -5.52
N ASN A 343 11.03 2.86 -6.37
CA ASN A 343 10.67 2.56 -7.77
C ASN A 343 10.17 3.77 -8.57
N GLY A 344 10.49 5.00 -8.12
CA GLY A 344 10.05 6.24 -8.75
C GLY A 344 8.63 6.69 -8.36
N TYR A 345 8.03 6.16 -7.29
CA TYR A 345 6.71 6.61 -6.81
C TYR A 345 6.70 8.03 -6.24
N GLY A 346 7.87 8.61 -5.94
CA GLY A 346 8.01 10.01 -5.53
C GLY A 346 8.03 11.03 -6.68
N ARG A 347 7.91 10.59 -7.93
CA ARG A 347 7.91 11.48 -9.10
C ARG A 347 6.68 12.39 -9.11
N GLU A 348 6.89 13.65 -9.51
CA GLU A 348 5.81 14.57 -9.81
C GLU A 348 5.24 14.27 -11.20
N ILE A 349 3.95 13.99 -11.28
CA ILE A 349 3.22 13.71 -12.52
C ILE A 349 2.11 14.75 -12.68
N HIS A 350 2.28 15.66 -13.64
CA HIS A 350 1.34 16.75 -13.88
C HIS A 350 0.04 16.28 -14.54
N ASP A 351 0.14 15.37 -15.50
CA ASP A 351 -1.00 14.80 -16.22
C ASP A 351 -1.43 13.48 -15.58
N MET A 352 -2.52 13.52 -14.84
CA MET A 352 -3.08 12.35 -14.14
C MET A 352 -3.57 11.24 -15.09
N GLU A 353 -3.83 11.56 -16.37
CA GLU A 353 -4.21 10.55 -17.36
C GLU A 353 -3.03 9.63 -17.75
N THR A 354 -1.82 10.01 -17.35
CA THR A 354 -0.59 9.23 -17.60
C THR A 354 -0.06 8.50 -16.38
N LEU A 355 -0.81 8.44 -15.27
CA LEU A 355 -0.33 7.82 -14.02
C LEU A 355 0.07 6.36 -14.23
N ASP A 356 -0.81 5.58 -14.84
CA ASP A 356 -0.59 4.16 -15.11
C ASP A 356 0.55 3.91 -16.08
N THR A 357 0.59 4.65 -17.20
CA THR A 357 1.67 4.52 -18.21
C THR A 357 3.02 4.99 -17.70
N LYS A 358 3.04 5.82 -16.65
CA LYS A 358 4.27 6.22 -15.94
C LYS A 358 4.59 5.30 -14.75
N GLY A 359 3.86 4.22 -14.58
CA GLY A 359 4.10 3.22 -13.55
C GLY A 359 3.68 3.66 -12.14
N TRP A 360 2.78 4.66 -12.02
CA TRP A 360 2.19 5.02 -10.74
C TRP A 360 0.90 4.23 -10.52
N ILE A 361 1.00 3.06 -9.87
CA ILE A 361 -0.05 2.03 -9.78
C ILE A 361 -0.29 1.70 -8.31
N ASN A 362 -1.46 2.06 -7.80
CA ASN A 362 -1.78 2.01 -6.39
C ASN A 362 -1.78 0.59 -5.79
N PHE A 363 -2.32 -0.42 -6.48
CA PHE A 363 -2.37 -1.79 -5.97
C PHE A 363 -0.99 -2.47 -5.88
N GLU A 364 0.04 -1.92 -6.52
CA GLU A 364 1.42 -2.40 -6.37
C GLU A 364 2.10 -1.86 -5.11
N VAL A 365 1.67 -0.68 -4.63
CA VAL A 365 2.32 -0.02 -3.49
C VAL A 365 1.70 -0.45 -2.16
N PHE A 366 0.37 -0.42 -2.06
CA PHE A 366 -0.29 -0.58 -0.77
C PHE A 366 -1.51 -1.53 -0.81
N PRO A 367 -1.40 -2.75 -1.35
CA PRO A 367 -2.44 -3.77 -1.16
C PRO A 367 -2.72 -4.00 0.33
N MET A 368 -3.74 -4.80 0.67
CA MET A 368 -3.91 -5.26 2.06
C MET A 368 -2.65 -6.01 2.51
N ALA A 369 -2.21 -5.82 3.75
CA ALA A 369 -0.95 -6.34 4.30
C ALA A 369 0.33 -5.87 3.58
N ALA A 370 0.27 -4.78 2.80
CA ALA A 370 1.45 -4.17 2.20
C ALA A 370 2.53 -3.88 3.23
N ASN A 371 3.79 -3.98 2.82
CA ASN A 371 4.90 -3.72 3.72
C ASN A 371 6.12 -3.13 3.00
N ILE A 372 6.87 -2.30 3.73
CA ILE A 372 8.19 -1.84 3.34
C ILE A 372 9.17 -2.42 4.36
N GLN A 373 10.20 -3.11 3.87
CA GLN A 373 11.23 -3.73 4.72
C GLN A 373 12.59 -3.15 4.38
N PHE A 374 13.32 -2.73 5.40
CA PHE A 374 14.70 -2.28 5.33
C PHE A 374 15.56 -3.39 5.93
N VAL A 375 16.32 -4.07 5.10
CA VAL A 375 17.17 -5.22 5.51
C VAL A 375 18.62 -4.77 5.50
N PHE A 376 19.28 -4.86 6.66
CA PHE A 376 20.65 -4.38 6.88
C PHE A 376 21.63 -5.55 6.90
N TYR A 377 22.76 -5.37 6.23
CA TYR A 377 23.79 -6.38 6.05
C TYR A 377 25.15 -5.87 6.52
N ARG A 378 25.96 -6.75 7.12
CA ARG A 378 27.35 -6.49 7.50
C ARG A 378 28.18 -7.76 7.38
N ARG A 379 29.49 -7.61 7.26
CA ARG A 379 30.43 -8.76 7.23
C ARG A 379 30.65 -9.34 8.61
N ASP A 380 30.83 -8.46 9.60
CA ASP A 380 30.95 -8.82 11.01
C ASP A 380 30.49 -7.66 11.91
N LYS A 381 30.58 -7.84 13.23
CA LYS A 381 30.13 -6.83 14.22
C LYS A 381 30.92 -5.52 14.26
N ASN A 382 32.12 -5.50 13.69
CA ASN A 382 32.99 -4.32 13.64
C ASN A 382 32.96 -3.65 12.26
N ASP A 383 32.20 -4.20 11.33
CA ASP A 383 32.08 -3.67 9.97
C ASP A 383 31.42 -2.30 9.99
N THR A 384 32.13 -1.28 9.49
CA THR A 384 31.63 0.09 9.38
C THR A 384 30.91 0.34 8.05
N ASP A 385 31.05 -0.57 7.09
CA ASP A 385 30.41 -0.50 5.78
C ASP A 385 29.15 -1.34 5.77
N VAL A 386 28.09 -0.84 6.41
CA VAL A 386 26.77 -1.48 6.46
C VAL A 386 26.04 -1.26 5.14
N LEU A 387 25.55 -2.34 4.56
CA LEU A 387 24.68 -2.30 3.39
C LEU A 387 23.21 -2.38 3.77
N LEU A 388 22.37 -1.77 2.95
CA LEU A 388 20.93 -1.75 3.06
C LEU A 388 20.29 -2.27 1.77
N LYS A 389 19.29 -3.14 1.87
CA LYS A 389 18.35 -3.48 0.80
C LYS A 389 16.96 -3.08 1.23
N VAL A 390 16.20 -2.40 0.35
CA VAL A 390 14.82 -2.05 0.63
C VAL A 390 13.89 -2.93 -0.20
N LEU A 391 12.84 -3.43 0.45
CA LEU A 391 11.80 -4.23 -0.20
C LEU A 391 10.47 -3.48 -0.11
N LEU A 392 9.73 -3.44 -1.20
CA LEU A 392 8.33 -3.05 -1.26
C LEU A 392 7.50 -4.30 -1.53
N ASN A 393 6.58 -4.62 -0.63
CA ASN A 393 5.79 -5.84 -0.72
C ASN A 393 6.67 -7.07 -0.96
N GLU A 394 7.75 -7.18 -0.16
CA GLU A 394 8.74 -8.27 -0.18
C GLU A 394 9.50 -8.46 -1.52
N ASN A 395 9.34 -7.54 -2.49
CA ASN A 395 10.15 -7.47 -3.71
C ASN A 395 11.20 -6.38 -3.60
N GLU A 396 12.38 -6.58 -4.22
CA GLU A 396 13.45 -5.58 -4.21
C GLU A 396 12.98 -4.27 -4.85
N ALA A 397 13.20 -3.17 -4.16
CA ALA A 397 12.86 -1.82 -4.61
C ALA A 397 14.11 -0.99 -4.87
N THR A 398 14.01 -0.07 -5.84
CA THR A 398 15.06 0.89 -6.15
C THR A 398 14.87 2.18 -5.35
N LEU A 399 15.98 2.84 -5.03
CA LEU A 399 16.05 4.15 -4.39
C LEU A 399 16.67 5.19 -5.35
N PRO A 400 16.37 6.48 -5.21
CA PRO A 400 16.96 7.55 -6.03
C PRO A 400 18.38 7.92 -5.55
N ILE A 401 19.17 6.93 -5.16
CA ILE A 401 20.52 7.08 -4.61
C ILE A 401 21.47 6.25 -5.48
N PRO A 402 22.59 6.80 -5.94
CA PRO A 402 23.59 6.02 -6.65
C PRO A 402 24.11 4.86 -5.80
N THR A 403 24.35 3.73 -6.43
CA THR A 403 25.00 2.58 -5.79
C THR A 403 25.86 1.82 -6.80
N ASP A 404 26.95 1.27 -6.35
CA ASP A 404 27.83 0.37 -7.10
C ASP A 404 27.47 -1.12 -6.90
N MET A 405 26.51 -1.40 -6.02
CA MET A 405 26.14 -2.75 -5.59
C MET A 405 24.63 -3.06 -5.71
N ALA A 406 23.92 -2.50 -6.71
CA ALA A 406 22.46 -2.72 -6.86
C ALA A 406 22.08 -4.22 -6.72
N PRO A 407 21.03 -4.58 -5.99
CA PRO A 407 20.03 -3.73 -5.32
C PRO A 407 20.38 -3.32 -3.89
N TYR A 408 21.65 -3.34 -3.53
CA TYR A 408 22.17 -2.92 -2.22
C TYR A 408 22.65 -1.48 -2.28
N TYR A 409 22.51 -0.76 -1.17
CA TYR A 409 22.94 0.62 -0.98
C TYR A 409 23.80 0.72 0.26
N HIS A 410 24.84 1.56 0.25
CA HIS A 410 25.57 1.86 1.49
C HIS A 410 24.63 2.62 2.43
N TYR A 411 24.48 2.12 3.67
CA TYR A 411 23.59 2.73 4.64
C TYR A 411 23.98 4.18 4.96
N ARG A 412 25.28 4.48 4.97
CA ARG A 412 25.77 5.85 5.15
C ARG A 412 25.17 6.81 4.10
N ASP A 413 25.15 6.40 2.83
CA ASP A 413 24.67 7.26 1.73
C ASP A 413 23.14 7.40 1.78
N PHE A 414 22.44 6.31 2.14
CA PHE A 414 21.01 6.35 2.43
C PHE A 414 20.69 7.34 3.55
N ARG A 415 21.38 7.22 4.67
CA ARG A 415 21.19 8.08 5.85
C ARG A 415 21.43 9.56 5.51
N GLU A 416 22.55 9.86 4.88
CA GLU A 416 22.93 11.24 4.51
C GLU A 416 21.90 11.85 3.56
N PHE A 417 21.48 11.11 2.53
CA PHE A 417 20.50 11.58 1.53
C PHE A 417 19.17 11.95 2.18
N TYR A 418 18.61 11.04 3.00
CA TYR A 418 17.30 11.27 3.59
C TYR A 418 17.32 12.25 4.75
N ILE A 419 18.36 12.31 5.56
CA ILE A 419 18.49 13.35 6.59
C ILE A 419 18.53 14.74 5.92
N LYS A 420 19.34 14.93 4.88
CA LYS A 420 19.36 16.21 4.12
C LYS A 420 17.98 16.55 3.52
N LYS A 421 17.26 15.56 2.98
CA LYS A 421 15.92 15.76 2.44
C LYS A 421 14.93 16.22 3.52
N LEU A 422 14.98 15.63 4.70
CA LEU A 422 14.12 15.99 5.84
C LEU A 422 14.48 17.38 6.40
N GLU A 423 15.76 17.69 6.55
CA GLU A 423 16.26 19.01 7.01
C GLU A 423 15.86 20.13 6.03
N LYS A 424 16.04 19.91 4.72
CA LYS A 424 15.60 20.86 3.70
C LYS A 424 14.11 21.17 3.84
N TYR A 425 13.27 20.12 3.95
CA TYR A 425 11.82 20.31 4.14
C TYR A 425 11.50 21.07 5.43
N ALA A 426 12.19 20.79 6.53
CA ALA A 426 11.98 21.50 7.80
C ALA A 426 12.30 22.99 7.67
N ILE A 427 13.38 23.36 6.97
CA ILE A 427 13.76 24.76 6.71
C ILE A 427 12.70 25.46 5.84
N GLU A 428 12.25 24.80 4.76
CA GLU A 428 11.24 25.35 3.87
C GLU A 428 9.89 25.56 4.58
N ARG A 429 9.52 24.62 5.45
CA ARG A 429 8.30 24.68 6.27
C ARG A 429 8.38 25.84 7.29
N ALA A 430 9.48 25.98 8.00
CA ALA A 430 9.71 27.09 8.93
C ALA A 430 9.67 28.47 8.23
N ALA A 431 10.23 28.56 7.02
CA ALA A 431 10.18 29.78 6.22
C ALA A 431 8.75 30.17 5.79
N GLN A 432 7.82 29.23 5.75
CA GLN A 432 6.40 29.45 5.50
C GLN A 432 5.57 29.74 6.77
N GLY A 433 6.22 29.78 7.95
CA GLY A 433 5.54 29.97 9.23
C GLY A 433 4.64 28.82 9.64
N ILE A 434 4.96 27.61 9.18
CA ILE A 434 4.23 26.37 9.51
C ILE A 434 5.09 25.58 10.50
N ASP A 435 4.61 25.40 11.72
CA ASP A 435 5.26 24.60 12.76
C ASP A 435 4.99 23.07 12.62
#